data_335c73225cc85219b9b47c47565cf21b
#
_entry.id   335c73225cc85219b9b47c47565cf21b
#
_cell.length_a   1.000
_cell.length_b   1.000
_cell.length_c   1.000
_cell.angle_alpha   90.00
_cell.angle_beta   90.00
_cell.angle_gamma   90.00
#
_symmetry.space_group_name_H-M   'P 1'
#
loop_
_entity.id
_entity.type
_entity.pdbx_description
1 polymer ?
#
loop_
_entity_poly.entity_id
_entity_poly.type
_entity_poly.pdbx_seq_one_letter_code
_entity_poly.pdbx_strand_id
1 'polypeptide(L)'
;MSPFPVTYAPNTFSQSSDPGRITFRGMTQSTIRKPIVLGPGEGRAYPMGRIDAVFKADGAETSAGYSISEWWLEPHTAGPGPHSHPEDDIFYVIGGTMSVLVGDQWTHATPGSFVLIPGGVIHDFENRGEVRAGVLNFYAPGTFEENMPEIARWWRENPPKNAGG
;
A
#
# COMPACT_ATOMS: atom_id res chain seq x y z
N MET A 1 -18.69 -26.02 8.29
CA MET A 1 -18.26 -26.24 6.91
C MET A 1 -16.79 -25.92 6.85
N SER A 2 -15.97 -26.85 6.43
CA SER A 2 -14.51 -26.85 6.56
C SER A 2 -13.86 -25.82 5.61
N PRO A 3 -12.87 -25.04 6.08
CA PRO A 3 -12.09 -24.20 5.18
C PRO A 3 -11.18 -25.07 4.31
N PHE A 4 -11.02 -24.69 3.06
CA PHE A 4 -10.19 -25.38 2.07
C PHE A 4 -8.74 -25.51 2.55
N PRO A 5 -8.10 -26.70 2.39
CA PRO A 5 -6.69 -26.82 2.71
C PRO A 5 -5.86 -26.09 1.64
N VAL A 6 -5.11 -25.08 2.06
CA VAL A 6 -4.04 -24.49 1.25
C VAL A 6 -2.89 -25.48 1.27
N THR A 7 -2.72 -26.24 0.20
CA THR A 7 -1.55 -27.10 0.02
C THR A 7 -0.38 -26.24 -0.46
N TYR A 8 0.52 -25.90 0.45
CA TYR A 8 1.84 -25.40 0.07
C TYR A 8 2.64 -26.56 -0.50
N ALA A 9 3.07 -26.46 -1.75
CA ALA A 9 4.11 -27.35 -2.27
C ALA A 9 5.39 -27.12 -1.47
N PRO A 10 6.08 -28.17 -1.00
CA PRO A 10 7.31 -27.99 -0.23
C PRO A 10 8.38 -27.34 -1.13
N ASN A 11 8.85 -26.17 -0.72
CA ASN A 11 10.04 -25.58 -1.30
C ASN A 11 11.23 -26.48 -1.00
N THR A 12 11.72 -27.20 -1.99
CA THR A 12 12.95 -28.00 -1.86
C THR A 12 14.16 -27.07 -1.93
N PHE A 13 14.81 -26.89 -0.80
CA PHE A 13 16.12 -26.23 -0.75
C PHE A 13 17.18 -27.20 -1.27
N SER A 14 17.96 -26.81 -2.28
CA SER A 14 19.19 -27.54 -2.62
C SER A 14 20.39 -26.80 -2.01
N GLN A 15 21.21 -27.51 -1.26
CA GLN A 15 22.46 -26.93 -0.77
C GLN A 15 23.41 -26.66 -1.95
N SER A 16 23.96 -25.44 -2.02
CA SER A 16 25.06 -25.14 -2.93
C SER A 16 26.36 -25.72 -2.40
N SER A 17 27.34 -25.98 -3.26
CA SER A 17 28.68 -26.39 -2.87
C SER A 17 29.46 -25.31 -2.11
N ASP A 18 28.91 -24.12 -1.97
CA ASP A 18 29.41 -23.00 -1.16
C ASP A 18 28.56 -22.91 0.12
N PRO A 19 29.14 -23.18 1.32
CA PRO A 19 28.41 -23.24 2.58
C PRO A 19 27.84 -21.88 3.06
N GLY A 20 28.10 -20.78 2.37
CA GLY A 20 27.59 -19.45 2.69
C GLY A 20 26.48 -18.96 1.77
N ARG A 21 26.08 -19.71 0.74
CA ARG A 21 25.14 -19.23 -0.27
C ARG A 21 23.86 -20.07 -0.32
N ILE A 22 22.72 -19.43 -0.03
CA ILE A 22 21.41 -20.02 -0.26
C ILE A 22 21.00 -19.73 -1.71
N THR A 23 20.76 -20.78 -2.52
CA THR A 23 20.23 -20.65 -3.88
C THR A 23 18.80 -21.18 -3.93
N PHE A 24 17.88 -20.39 -4.48
CA PHE A 24 16.50 -20.78 -4.74
C PHE A 24 16.39 -21.40 -6.13
N ARG A 25 15.90 -22.65 -6.22
CA ARG A 25 15.64 -23.32 -7.50
C ARG A 25 14.41 -22.69 -8.16
N GLY A 26 14.53 -22.30 -9.45
CA GLY A 26 13.39 -21.88 -10.26
C GLY A 26 13.41 -20.44 -10.75
N MET A 27 14.44 -19.66 -10.43
CA MET A 27 14.61 -18.35 -11.08
C MET A 27 15.27 -18.57 -12.45
N THR A 28 14.48 -18.70 -13.51
CA THR A 28 14.93 -18.32 -14.84
C THR A 28 15.44 -16.89 -14.74
N GLN A 29 16.52 -16.54 -15.46
CA GLN A 29 17.02 -15.17 -15.55
C GLN A 29 15.94 -14.26 -16.16
N SER A 30 14.97 -13.89 -15.35
CA SER A 30 14.13 -12.72 -15.57
C SER A 30 15.07 -11.52 -15.50
N THR A 31 14.93 -10.58 -16.38
CA THR A 31 15.69 -9.32 -16.44
C THR A 31 15.87 -8.77 -15.02
N ILE A 32 17.11 -8.77 -14.51
CA ILE A 32 17.40 -8.32 -13.15
C ILE A 32 17.03 -6.84 -13.09
N ARG A 33 15.97 -6.52 -12.34
CA ARG A 33 15.55 -5.15 -12.09
C ARG A 33 16.60 -4.45 -11.24
N LYS A 34 16.76 -3.14 -11.44
CA LYS A 34 17.70 -2.37 -10.62
C LYS A 34 17.18 -2.28 -9.19
N PRO A 35 18.04 -2.52 -8.18
CA PRO A 35 17.66 -2.25 -6.79
C PRO A 35 17.31 -0.77 -6.60
N ILE A 36 16.30 -0.52 -5.75
CA ILE A 36 15.92 0.82 -5.30
C ILE A 36 16.25 0.89 -3.81
N VAL A 37 17.00 1.92 -3.41
CA VAL A 37 17.31 2.21 -2.01
C VAL A 37 16.99 3.68 -1.78
N LEU A 38 16.05 3.93 -0.88
CA LEU A 38 15.55 5.27 -0.55
C LEU A 38 15.75 5.53 0.93
N GLY A 39 16.18 6.73 1.27
CA GLY A 39 16.22 7.22 2.65
C GLY A 39 14.83 7.60 3.17
N PRO A 40 14.74 7.99 4.47
CA PRO A 40 13.48 8.42 5.06
C PRO A 40 12.83 9.58 4.28
N GLY A 41 11.56 9.42 3.91
CA GLY A 41 10.80 10.43 3.16
C GLY A 41 11.13 10.53 1.67
N GLU A 42 12.15 9.85 1.17
CA GLU A 42 12.48 9.86 -0.26
C GLU A 42 11.49 9.06 -1.10
N GLY A 43 11.31 9.46 -2.34
CA GLY A 43 10.40 8.86 -3.32
C GLY A 43 9.73 9.93 -4.19
N ARG A 44 8.71 9.52 -4.93
CA ARG A 44 7.90 10.42 -5.77
C ARG A 44 6.75 10.96 -4.94
N ALA A 45 6.85 12.24 -4.55
CA ALA A 45 5.88 12.88 -3.65
C ALA A 45 4.70 13.48 -4.43
N TYR A 46 3.51 13.25 -3.90
CA TYR A 46 2.24 13.83 -4.36
C TYR A 46 1.56 14.54 -3.17
N PRO A 47 1.87 15.83 -2.93
CA PRO A 47 1.22 16.58 -1.87
C PRO A 47 -0.22 16.94 -2.26
N MET A 48 -1.15 16.66 -1.34
CA MET A 48 -2.59 16.85 -1.52
C MET A 48 -3.21 17.62 -0.33
N GLY A 49 -2.52 18.65 0.10
CA GLY A 49 -2.92 19.48 1.24
C GLY A 49 -2.62 18.80 2.57
N ARG A 50 -3.66 18.24 3.23
CA ARG A 50 -3.51 17.51 4.51
C ARG A 50 -3.22 16.02 4.32
N ILE A 51 -3.08 15.58 3.09
CA ILE A 51 -2.73 14.23 2.70
C ILE A 51 -1.46 14.28 1.86
N ASP A 52 -0.50 13.44 2.16
CA ASP A 52 0.70 13.24 1.37
C ASP A 52 0.80 11.77 0.94
N ALA A 53 1.09 11.53 -0.34
CA ALA A 53 1.50 10.23 -0.83
C ALA A 53 2.94 10.30 -1.35
N VAL A 54 3.77 9.32 -0.97
CA VAL A 54 5.17 9.21 -1.42
C VAL A 54 5.42 7.81 -1.98
N PHE A 55 5.43 7.68 -3.30
CA PHE A 55 5.66 6.41 -3.98
C PHE A 55 7.13 6.01 -3.91
N LYS A 56 7.38 4.79 -3.43
CA LYS A 56 8.71 4.18 -3.26
C LYS A 56 9.11 3.35 -4.47
N ALA A 57 8.15 2.64 -5.05
CA ALA A 57 8.27 1.90 -6.29
C ALA A 57 6.91 1.84 -6.99
N ASP A 58 6.91 1.85 -8.30
CA ASP A 58 5.70 1.75 -9.12
C ASP A 58 5.75 0.57 -10.11
N GLY A 59 4.70 0.43 -10.91
CA GLY A 59 4.56 -0.66 -11.87
C GLY A 59 5.70 -0.74 -12.87
N ALA A 60 6.27 0.38 -13.30
CA ALA A 60 7.40 0.40 -14.22
C ALA A 60 8.65 -0.28 -13.61
N GLU A 61 8.85 -0.11 -12.31
CA GLU A 61 10.00 -0.66 -11.58
C GLU A 61 9.74 -2.10 -11.08
N THR A 62 8.48 -2.49 -10.91
CA THR A 62 8.08 -3.80 -10.39
C THR A 62 7.57 -4.78 -11.46
N SER A 63 7.63 -4.40 -12.75
CA SER A 63 7.03 -5.14 -13.87
C SER A 63 5.52 -5.33 -13.70
N ALA A 64 4.84 -4.27 -13.30
CA ALA A 64 3.41 -4.18 -13.00
C ALA A 64 2.93 -5.17 -11.92
N GLY A 65 3.85 -5.76 -11.13
CA GLY A 65 3.48 -6.70 -10.08
C GLY A 65 2.83 -6.03 -8.88
N TYR A 66 3.34 -4.85 -8.52
CA TYR A 66 2.84 -4.04 -7.41
C TYR A 66 3.37 -2.61 -7.51
N SER A 67 2.74 -1.68 -6.81
CA SER A 67 3.34 -0.41 -6.42
C SER A 67 3.34 -0.27 -4.90
N ILE A 68 4.28 0.54 -4.38
CA ILE A 68 4.43 0.78 -2.94
C ILE A 68 4.51 2.27 -2.68
N SER A 69 3.75 2.74 -1.71
CA SER A 69 3.74 4.14 -1.28
C SER A 69 3.55 4.28 0.23
N GLU A 70 3.99 5.39 0.77
CA GLU A 70 3.54 5.86 2.08
C GLU A 70 2.41 6.86 1.87
N TRP A 71 1.34 6.73 2.68
CA TRP A 71 0.28 7.72 2.77
C TRP A 71 0.23 8.27 4.16
N TRP A 72 0.24 9.59 4.27
CA TRP A 72 0.23 10.30 5.53
C TRP A 72 -0.92 11.31 5.57
N LEU A 73 -1.69 11.27 6.64
CA LEU A 73 -2.82 12.18 6.90
C LEU A 73 -2.55 13.00 8.16
N GLU A 74 -2.71 14.31 8.04
CA GLU A 74 -2.71 15.19 9.21
C GLU A 74 -3.87 14.87 10.17
N PRO A 75 -3.84 15.31 11.44
CA PRO A 75 -4.96 15.10 12.37
C PRO A 75 -6.30 15.53 11.80
N HIS A 76 -7.36 14.78 12.12
CA HIS A 76 -8.76 15.08 11.72
C HIS A 76 -8.94 15.26 10.21
N THR A 77 -8.29 14.42 9.41
CA THR A 77 -8.36 14.52 7.95
C THR A 77 -9.21 13.39 7.37
N ALA A 78 -10.28 13.75 6.66
CA ALA A 78 -11.08 12.81 5.88
C ALA A 78 -10.33 12.38 4.62
N GLY A 79 -10.55 11.13 4.21
CA GLY A 79 -10.12 10.59 2.94
C GLY A 79 -10.99 11.03 1.76
N PRO A 80 -10.85 10.34 0.61
CA PRO A 80 -11.59 10.68 -0.61
C PRO A 80 -13.10 10.42 -0.53
N GLY A 81 -13.53 9.71 0.49
CA GLY A 81 -14.86 9.13 0.60
C GLY A 81 -14.92 7.69 0.04
N PRO A 82 -16.01 6.97 0.32
CA PRO A 82 -16.15 5.59 -0.13
C PRO A 82 -15.97 5.44 -1.64
N HIS A 83 -15.01 4.61 -2.04
CA HIS A 83 -14.65 4.36 -3.44
C HIS A 83 -14.16 2.92 -3.62
N SER A 84 -13.92 2.51 -4.85
CA SER A 84 -13.29 1.23 -5.18
C SER A 84 -12.46 1.35 -6.46
N HIS A 85 -11.47 0.50 -6.60
CA HIS A 85 -10.64 0.35 -7.79
C HIS A 85 -10.29 -1.13 -8.03
N PRO A 86 -9.78 -1.51 -9.20
CA PRO A 86 -9.57 -2.92 -9.53
C PRO A 86 -8.38 -3.58 -8.80
N GLU A 87 -7.42 -2.80 -8.32
CA GLU A 87 -6.26 -3.30 -7.60
C GLU A 87 -6.64 -3.73 -6.17
N ASP A 88 -5.97 -4.75 -5.65
CA ASP A 88 -5.93 -5.01 -4.21
C ASP A 88 -5.23 -3.84 -3.52
N ASP A 89 -5.79 -3.40 -2.41
CA ASP A 89 -5.23 -2.34 -1.57
C ASP A 89 -4.79 -2.92 -0.22
N ILE A 90 -3.52 -2.77 0.09
CA ILE A 90 -2.93 -3.40 1.27
C ILE A 90 -2.28 -2.33 2.14
N PHE A 91 -2.81 -2.15 3.35
CA PHE A 91 -2.27 -1.21 4.33
C PHE A 91 -1.49 -1.91 5.44
N TYR A 92 -0.33 -1.37 5.74
CA TYR A 92 0.38 -1.64 6.98
C TYR A 92 0.58 -0.33 7.72
N VAL A 93 -0.04 -0.18 8.88
CA VAL A 93 -0.01 1.07 9.64
C VAL A 93 1.37 1.28 10.26
N ILE A 94 1.99 2.43 9.97
CA ILE A 94 3.35 2.79 10.40
C ILE A 94 3.38 3.93 11.42
N GLY A 95 2.27 4.65 11.60
CA GLY A 95 2.18 5.72 12.59
C GLY A 95 0.76 6.18 12.85
N GLY A 96 0.49 6.71 14.03
CA GLY A 96 -0.84 7.15 14.44
C GLY A 96 -1.89 6.05 14.43
N THR A 97 -3.16 6.43 14.25
CA THR A 97 -4.27 5.48 14.09
C THR A 97 -5.01 5.81 12.82
N MET A 98 -5.02 4.88 11.87
CA MET A 98 -5.78 5.02 10.63
C MET A 98 -7.17 4.41 10.81
N SER A 99 -8.23 5.18 10.56
CA SER A 99 -9.58 4.65 10.44
C SER A 99 -9.76 4.16 9.00
N VAL A 100 -10.08 2.89 8.83
CA VAL A 100 -10.25 2.26 7.51
C VAL A 100 -11.66 1.71 7.39
N LEU A 101 -12.36 2.10 6.34
CA LEU A 101 -13.64 1.50 5.93
C LEU A 101 -13.35 0.33 4.99
N VAL A 102 -13.94 -0.82 5.25
CA VAL A 102 -13.97 -1.97 4.34
C VAL A 102 -15.41 -2.46 4.21
N GLY A 103 -15.98 -2.33 3.02
CA GLY A 103 -17.42 -2.55 2.83
C GLY A 103 -18.24 -1.49 3.59
N ASP A 104 -18.92 -1.90 4.64
CA ASP A 104 -19.72 -1.05 5.52
C ASP A 104 -19.17 -0.91 6.95
N GLN A 105 -17.96 -1.47 7.19
CA GLN A 105 -17.36 -1.53 8.52
C GLN A 105 -16.15 -0.62 8.65
N TRP A 106 -16.21 0.34 9.57
CA TRP A 106 -15.07 1.13 9.99
C TRP A 106 -14.23 0.40 11.06
N THR A 107 -12.93 0.35 10.87
CA THR A 107 -11.96 -0.22 11.81
C THR A 107 -10.90 0.80 12.14
N HIS A 108 -10.48 0.88 13.41
CA HIS A 108 -9.35 1.71 13.83
C HIS A 108 -8.07 0.87 13.87
N ALA A 109 -7.22 1.08 12.89
CA ALA A 109 -5.97 0.35 12.71
C ALA A 109 -4.80 1.15 13.35
N THR A 110 -4.16 0.55 14.35
CA THR A 110 -3.00 1.11 15.06
C THR A 110 -1.69 0.64 14.44
N PRO A 111 -0.52 1.23 14.77
CA PRO A 111 0.78 0.80 14.25
C PRO A 111 1.00 -0.71 14.38
N GLY A 112 1.42 -1.36 13.28
CA GLY A 112 1.56 -2.81 13.18
C GLY A 112 0.30 -3.53 12.67
N SER A 113 -0.84 -2.84 12.54
CA SER A 113 -2.04 -3.42 11.92
C SER A 113 -1.84 -3.62 10.42
N PHE A 114 -2.40 -4.73 9.93
CA PHE A 114 -2.44 -5.10 8.52
C PHE A 114 -3.88 -5.16 8.03
N VAL A 115 -4.18 -4.54 6.89
CA VAL A 115 -5.50 -4.57 6.25
C VAL A 115 -5.31 -4.94 4.79
N LEU A 116 -5.99 -5.96 4.30
CA LEU A 116 -6.08 -6.32 2.89
C LEU A 116 -7.50 -6.05 2.41
N ILE A 117 -7.62 -5.22 1.39
CA ILE A 117 -8.87 -4.87 0.72
C ILE A 117 -8.79 -5.41 -0.71
N PRO A 118 -9.52 -6.49 -1.04
CA PRO A 118 -9.53 -7.02 -2.40
C PRO A 118 -10.08 -6.00 -3.40
N GLY A 119 -9.56 -6.04 -4.62
CA GLY A 119 -10.02 -5.18 -5.72
C GLY A 119 -11.54 -5.20 -5.89
N GLY A 120 -12.14 -4.04 -6.12
CA GLY A 120 -13.58 -3.85 -6.25
C GLY A 120 -14.36 -3.73 -4.95
N VAL A 121 -13.76 -3.99 -3.79
CA VAL A 121 -14.40 -3.77 -2.48
C VAL A 121 -14.44 -2.28 -2.20
N ILE A 122 -15.62 -1.76 -1.79
CA ILE A 122 -15.77 -0.36 -1.36
C ILE A 122 -14.93 -0.13 -0.12
N HIS A 123 -14.14 0.93 -0.12
CA HIS A 123 -13.28 1.29 0.99
C HIS A 123 -13.07 2.80 1.09
N ASP A 124 -12.55 3.23 2.22
CA ASP A 124 -12.11 4.59 2.50
C ASP A 124 -11.10 4.57 3.65
N PHE A 125 -10.38 5.66 3.84
CA PHE A 125 -9.47 5.81 4.96
C PHE A 125 -9.48 7.26 5.45
N GLU A 126 -9.35 7.46 6.75
CA GLU A 126 -9.29 8.79 7.35
C GLU A 126 -8.49 8.78 8.65
N ASN A 127 -8.00 9.94 9.05
CA ASN A 127 -7.38 10.15 10.34
C ASN A 127 -8.34 10.92 11.25
N ARG A 128 -8.97 10.23 12.21
CA ARG A 128 -9.85 10.81 13.25
C ARG A 128 -9.09 11.23 14.51
N GLY A 129 -7.80 10.94 14.57
CA GLY A 129 -6.97 11.16 15.77
C GLY A 129 -6.33 12.53 15.81
N GLU A 130 -5.66 12.81 16.96
CA GLU A 130 -4.97 14.06 17.28
C GLU A 130 -3.52 14.11 16.75
N VAL A 131 -3.01 13.02 16.23
CA VAL A 131 -1.65 12.92 15.69
C VAL A 131 -1.70 12.48 14.23
N ARG A 132 -0.66 12.82 13.46
CA ARG A 132 -0.49 12.39 12.09
C ARG A 132 -0.56 10.86 12.00
N ALA A 133 -1.34 10.32 11.08
CA ALA A 133 -1.45 8.88 10.84
C ALA A 133 -0.84 8.50 9.49
N GLY A 134 -0.21 7.33 9.42
CA GLY A 134 0.46 6.88 8.20
C GLY A 134 0.39 5.38 7.98
N VAL A 135 0.32 5.01 6.72
CA VAL A 135 0.35 3.63 6.26
C VAL A 135 1.44 3.44 5.20
N LEU A 136 2.09 2.29 5.21
CA LEU A 136 2.75 1.75 4.03
C LEU A 136 1.65 1.04 3.23
N ASN A 137 1.48 1.46 1.99
CA ASN A 137 0.44 0.97 1.11
C ASN A 137 1.06 0.21 -0.07
N PHE A 138 0.42 -0.91 -0.44
CA PHE A 138 0.74 -1.68 -1.63
C PHE A 138 -0.52 -1.79 -2.49
N TYR A 139 -0.37 -1.54 -3.78
CA TYR A 139 -1.37 -1.84 -4.79
C TYR A 139 -0.91 -3.03 -5.64
N ALA A 140 -1.79 -3.99 -5.84
CA ALA A 140 -1.52 -5.15 -6.69
C ALA A 140 -2.71 -5.41 -7.64
N PRO A 141 -2.47 -5.40 -8.99
CA PRO A 141 -1.22 -5.08 -9.68
C PRO A 141 -0.76 -3.63 -9.50
N GLY A 142 0.47 -3.33 -9.92
CA GLY A 142 1.10 -2.02 -9.76
C GLY A 142 0.83 -1.08 -10.92
N THR A 143 -0.36 -0.52 -10.98
CA THR A 143 -0.77 0.47 -12.01
C THR A 143 -1.49 1.68 -11.41
N PHE A 144 -1.79 1.65 -10.13
CA PHE A 144 -2.52 2.71 -9.43
C PHE A 144 -1.83 4.07 -9.53
N GLU A 145 -0.49 4.11 -9.48
CA GLU A 145 0.31 5.33 -9.56
C GLU A 145 0.07 6.15 -10.83
N GLU A 146 -0.40 5.52 -11.91
CA GLU A 146 -0.73 6.21 -13.15
C GLU A 146 -1.85 7.24 -12.97
N ASN A 147 -2.72 7.04 -11.97
CA ASN A 147 -3.81 7.94 -11.62
C ASN A 147 -3.37 9.11 -10.73
N MET A 148 -2.18 9.04 -10.11
CA MET A 148 -1.75 10.03 -9.11
C MET A 148 -1.69 11.49 -9.61
N PRO A 149 -1.31 11.79 -10.85
CA PRO A 149 -1.36 13.17 -11.35
C PRO A 149 -2.78 13.75 -11.35
N GLU A 150 -3.80 12.95 -11.69
CA GLU A 150 -5.21 13.35 -11.64
C GLU A 150 -5.74 13.45 -10.23
N ILE A 151 -5.42 12.48 -9.38
CA ILE A 151 -5.79 12.46 -7.96
C ILE A 151 -5.23 13.71 -7.26
N ALA A 152 -3.95 14.01 -7.46
CA ALA A 152 -3.33 15.20 -6.86
C ALA A 152 -3.93 16.51 -7.40
N ARG A 153 -4.36 16.56 -8.68
CA ARG A 153 -5.08 17.69 -9.23
C ARG A 153 -6.44 17.84 -8.56
N TRP A 154 -7.20 16.74 -8.46
CA TRP A 154 -8.52 16.73 -7.84
C TRP A 154 -8.46 17.24 -6.39
N TRP A 155 -7.48 16.81 -5.59
CA TRP A 155 -7.30 17.27 -4.23
C TRP A 155 -6.95 18.78 -4.11
N ARG A 156 -6.26 19.35 -5.09
CA ARG A 156 -6.03 20.80 -5.12
C ARG A 156 -7.33 21.58 -5.31
N GLU A 157 -8.26 21.04 -6.08
CA GLU A 157 -9.58 21.63 -6.35
C GLU A 157 -10.59 21.30 -5.23
N ASN A 158 -10.39 20.19 -4.53
CA ASN A 158 -11.25 19.67 -3.47
C ASN A 158 -10.44 19.39 -2.20
N PRO A 159 -9.99 20.39 -1.45
CA PRO A 159 -9.14 20.17 -0.27
C PRO A 159 -9.75 19.20 0.75
N PRO A 160 -8.94 18.36 1.43
CA PRO A 160 -9.42 17.40 2.40
C PRO A 160 -10.27 18.07 3.49
N LYS A 161 -11.42 17.46 3.77
CA LYS A 161 -12.34 17.89 4.84
C LYS A 161 -11.89 17.37 6.20
N ASN A 162 -12.59 17.79 7.25
CA ASN A 162 -12.40 17.19 8.56
C ASN A 162 -13.01 15.79 8.58
N ALA A 163 -12.31 14.82 9.22
CA ALA A 163 -12.81 13.49 9.45
C ALA A 163 -13.94 13.49 10.48
N GLY A 164 -14.87 12.54 10.36
CA GLY A 164 -15.94 12.36 11.33
C GLY A 164 -17.04 13.43 11.31
N GLY A 165 -17.17 14.16 10.20
CA GLY A 165 -18.28 15.11 9.96
C GLY A 165 -19.53 14.43 9.46
#